data_d9ebe8b9d6ecd32d6b505fbf27b94c5c
#
_entry.id   d9ebe8b9d6ecd32d6b505fbf27b94c5c
#
_cell.length_a   1.000
_cell.length_b   1.000
_cell.length_c   1.000
_cell.angle_alpha   90.00
_cell.angle_beta   90.00
_cell.angle_gamma   90.00
#
_symmetry.space_group_name_H-M   'P 1'
#
loop_
_entity.id
_entity.type
_entity.pdbx_description
1 polymer ?
#
loop_
_entity_poly.entity_id
_entity_poly.type
_entity_poly.pdbx_seq_one_letter_code
_entity_poly.pdbx_strand_id
1 'polypeptide(L)'
;MTEIPSWLVDVAQCPDDGGPLRDDGRPSCDGVRCVRCGEQYGVVDGVLGLLPKRLAHLRQRDAVPPREVQRHDPHVRWVEDELEWWNPWHERDPLRPLSPRSGLRGRSREVNLFRHTRPRAPTAGFVIEMGAGTSRTVAGLWPPHETGIRYVATDVSLPALSGGRRILGPTVASVQCDAVEWPFRPGVADVVLVLGVLHHLSDWRSALERAALTVRPGGLLLLHEVVEKPRVLARFRSGGFNDAWVSPHEGDVPALDIRAVLERHGRVLRWRGEESPLRFVLVKYLVERRGRYELLEMSPGITAVLNAVDQLFGRCLGPLFPSLGFHEVTGIWQRSPE
;
A
#
# COMPACT_ATOMS: atom_id res chain seq x y z
N MET A 1 3.56 -0.10 27.72
CA MET A 1 2.35 -0.79 27.25
C MET A 1 1.65 0.18 26.30
N THR A 2 1.49 -0.15 25.04
CA THR A 2 0.81 0.69 24.05
C THR A 2 -0.60 0.12 23.90
N GLU A 3 -1.56 0.78 24.56
CA GLU A 3 -2.96 0.42 24.44
C GLU A 3 -3.44 0.57 23.00
N ILE A 4 -4.27 -0.36 22.54
CA ILE A 4 -4.97 -0.24 21.26
C ILE A 4 -5.97 0.92 21.42
N PRO A 5 -5.97 1.91 20.50
CA PRO A 5 -6.99 2.95 20.56
C PRO A 5 -8.40 2.35 20.46
N SER A 6 -9.29 2.71 21.38
CA SER A 6 -10.66 2.16 21.40
C SER A 6 -11.41 2.36 20.07
N TRP A 7 -11.20 3.50 19.41
CA TRP A 7 -11.80 3.78 18.11
C TRP A 7 -11.37 2.79 17.02
N LEU A 8 -10.19 2.13 17.13
CA LEU A 8 -9.74 1.12 16.17
C LEU A 8 -10.62 -0.13 16.25
N VAL A 9 -10.99 -0.52 17.45
CA VAL A 9 -11.88 -1.68 17.68
C VAL A 9 -13.27 -1.44 17.06
N ASP A 10 -13.75 -0.20 17.10
CA ASP A 10 -15.04 0.19 16.51
C ASP A 10 -15.08 0.10 14.98
N VAL A 11 -13.94 0.27 14.31
CA VAL A 11 -13.86 0.27 12.83
C VAL A 11 -13.35 -1.04 12.25
N ALA A 12 -12.64 -1.84 13.05
CA ALA A 12 -12.16 -3.15 12.65
C ALA A 12 -13.22 -4.24 12.81
N GLN A 13 -12.99 -5.36 12.15
CA GLN A 13 -13.81 -6.57 12.24
C GLN A 13 -12.93 -7.81 12.17
N CYS A 14 -13.49 -8.95 12.59
CA CYS A 14 -12.81 -10.24 12.49
C CYS A 14 -12.53 -10.59 11.03
N PRO A 15 -11.28 -10.93 10.68
CA PRO A 15 -10.95 -11.31 9.29
C PRO A 15 -11.57 -12.65 8.86
N ASP A 16 -11.89 -13.54 9.81
CA ASP A 16 -12.44 -14.87 9.50
C ASP A 16 -13.95 -14.85 9.20
N ASP A 17 -14.74 -14.02 9.94
CA ASP A 17 -16.19 -14.07 9.85
C ASP A 17 -16.89 -12.70 9.79
N GLY A 18 -16.11 -11.60 9.75
CA GLY A 18 -16.64 -10.22 9.75
C GLY A 18 -17.33 -9.82 11.06
N GLY A 19 -17.20 -10.63 12.13
CA GLY A 19 -17.81 -10.34 13.43
C GLY A 19 -17.20 -9.13 14.12
N PRO A 20 -17.96 -8.45 15.02
CA PRO A 20 -17.44 -7.31 15.77
C PRO A 20 -16.35 -7.75 16.75
N LEU A 21 -15.37 -6.89 16.93
CA LEU A 21 -14.30 -7.08 17.90
C LEU A 21 -14.65 -6.39 19.21
N ARG A 22 -14.17 -6.93 20.33
CA ARG A 22 -14.23 -6.31 21.66
C ARG A 22 -12.84 -6.37 22.29
N ASP A 23 -12.52 -5.35 23.07
CA ASP A 23 -11.41 -5.38 24.02
C ASP A 23 -11.59 -6.57 24.98
N ASP A 24 -10.58 -7.39 25.15
CA ASP A 24 -10.67 -8.59 25.99
C ASP A 24 -10.67 -8.24 27.50
N GLY A 25 -10.41 -6.98 27.85
CA GLY A 25 -10.53 -6.43 29.22
C GLY A 25 -9.65 -7.13 30.27
N ARG A 26 -8.73 -8.00 29.86
CA ARG A 26 -7.83 -8.71 30.75
C ARG A 26 -6.57 -7.92 31.02
N PRO A 27 -6.20 -7.70 32.27
CA PRO A 27 -4.97 -6.95 32.63
C PRO A 27 -3.68 -7.52 32.03
N SER A 28 -3.72 -8.76 31.52
CA SER A 28 -2.56 -9.51 31.05
C SER A 28 -2.55 -9.76 29.53
N CYS A 29 -3.61 -9.37 28.79
CA CYS A 29 -3.73 -9.61 27.37
C CYS A 29 -4.05 -8.30 26.64
N ASP A 30 -3.01 -7.63 26.13
CA ASP A 30 -3.18 -6.52 25.21
C ASP A 30 -3.70 -7.09 23.88
N GLY A 31 -5.05 -7.08 23.68
CA GLY A 31 -5.64 -7.64 22.48
C GLY A 31 -7.14 -7.50 22.39
N VAL A 32 -7.70 -8.00 21.30
CA VAL A 32 -9.14 -7.99 21.05
C VAL A 32 -9.66 -9.40 20.78
N ARG A 33 -10.96 -9.59 20.98
CA ARG A 33 -11.64 -10.87 20.73
C ARG A 33 -12.83 -10.68 19.80
N CYS A 34 -13.01 -11.58 18.85
CA CYS A 34 -14.22 -11.64 18.05
C CYS A 34 -15.41 -12.10 18.89
N VAL A 35 -16.49 -11.33 18.87
CA VAL A 35 -17.73 -11.66 19.60
C VAL A 35 -18.45 -12.87 19.00
N ARG A 36 -18.29 -13.11 17.69
CA ARG A 36 -18.99 -14.16 16.95
C ARG A 36 -18.27 -15.50 17.02
N CYS A 37 -17.01 -15.58 16.56
CA CYS A 37 -16.27 -16.85 16.53
C CYS A 37 -15.39 -17.10 17.76
N GLY A 38 -15.21 -16.10 18.61
CA GLY A 38 -14.38 -16.21 19.83
C GLY A 38 -12.87 -16.13 19.61
N GLU A 39 -12.39 -15.93 18.36
CA GLU A 39 -10.97 -15.82 18.05
C GLU A 39 -10.33 -14.64 18.78
N GLN A 40 -9.12 -14.83 19.26
CA GLN A 40 -8.33 -13.81 19.98
C GLN A 40 -7.21 -13.27 19.10
N TYR A 41 -7.03 -11.97 19.13
CA TYR A 41 -6.04 -11.24 18.38
C TYR A 41 -5.18 -10.42 19.33
N GLY A 42 -3.89 -10.78 19.41
CA GLY A 42 -2.94 -10.13 20.31
C GLY A 42 -2.25 -8.90 19.71
N VAL A 43 -1.49 -8.23 20.55
CA VAL A 43 -0.63 -7.08 20.16
C VAL A 43 0.83 -7.48 20.35
N VAL A 44 1.62 -7.29 19.30
CA VAL A 44 3.07 -7.51 19.31
C VAL A 44 3.75 -6.21 18.88
N ASP A 45 4.70 -5.70 19.67
CA ASP A 45 5.41 -4.43 19.41
C ASP A 45 4.44 -3.22 19.18
N GLY A 46 3.26 -3.26 19.80
CA GLY A 46 2.21 -2.25 19.61
C GLY A 46 1.44 -2.35 18.28
N VAL A 47 1.59 -3.46 17.56
CA VAL A 47 0.87 -3.79 16.33
C VAL A 47 -0.23 -4.81 16.67
N LEU A 48 -1.48 -4.50 16.34
CA LEU A 48 -2.60 -5.41 16.48
C LEU A 48 -2.58 -6.44 15.35
N GLY A 49 -2.51 -7.73 15.69
CA GLY A 49 -2.44 -8.82 14.70
C GLY A 49 -3.82 -9.32 14.28
N LEU A 50 -4.44 -8.73 13.26
CA LEU A 50 -5.71 -9.18 12.65
C LEU A 50 -5.49 -10.04 11.41
N LEU A 51 -4.69 -11.08 11.52
CA LEU A 51 -4.56 -12.09 10.48
C LEU A 51 -5.62 -13.19 10.64
N PRO A 52 -6.17 -13.73 9.55
CA PRO A 52 -7.11 -14.85 9.60
C PRO A 52 -6.44 -16.10 10.17
N LYS A 53 -7.23 -17.07 10.62
CA LYS A 53 -6.73 -18.32 11.23
C LYS A 53 -5.71 -19.06 10.38
N ARG A 54 -5.91 -19.08 9.06
CA ARG A 54 -4.97 -19.74 8.13
C ARG A 54 -3.58 -19.09 8.10
N LEU A 55 -3.48 -17.80 8.48
CA LEU A 55 -2.24 -17.03 8.59
C LEU A 55 -1.83 -16.78 10.06
N ALA A 56 -2.47 -17.43 11.04
CA ALA A 56 -2.25 -17.17 12.47
C ALA A 56 -0.79 -17.37 12.91
N HIS A 57 -0.06 -18.27 12.27
CA HIS A 57 1.36 -18.52 12.52
C HIS A 57 2.26 -17.30 12.21
N LEU A 58 1.79 -16.37 11.35
CA LEU A 58 2.51 -15.13 11.01
C LEU A 58 2.31 -14.01 12.03
N ARG A 59 1.42 -14.18 13.03
CA ARG A 59 1.16 -13.19 14.09
C ARG A 59 2.34 -13.00 15.06
N GLN A 60 3.29 -13.93 15.08
CA GLN A 60 4.43 -13.92 15.99
C GLN A 60 5.73 -14.03 15.19
N ARG A 61 6.79 -13.33 15.64
CA ARG A 61 8.11 -13.34 15.00
C ARG A 61 8.72 -14.74 14.85
N ASP A 62 8.44 -15.63 15.81
CA ASP A 62 9.10 -16.92 15.97
C ASP A 62 8.14 -18.12 15.79
N ALA A 63 6.94 -17.91 15.29
CA ALA A 63 5.98 -18.99 15.12
C ALA A 63 6.42 -19.93 13.99
N VAL A 64 6.86 -21.12 14.37
CA VAL A 64 7.10 -22.21 13.42
C VAL A 64 5.76 -22.63 12.82
N PRO A 65 5.61 -22.62 11.50
CA PRO A 65 4.35 -23.00 10.86
C PRO A 65 3.96 -24.44 11.24
N PRO A 66 2.67 -24.71 11.52
CA PRO A 66 2.19 -26.07 11.68
C PRO A 66 2.43 -26.84 10.37
N ARG A 67 3.25 -27.87 10.40
CA ARG A 67 3.82 -28.56 9.25
C ARG A 67 2.82 -29.16 8.25
N GLU A 68 1.54 -29.31 8.58
CA GLU A 68 0.59 -30.07 7.78
C GLU A 68 -0.52 -29.27 7.07
N VAL A 69 -0.96 -28.14 7.63
CA VAL A 69 -2.11 -27.37 7.07
C VAL A 69 -1.69 -26.46 5.90
N GLN A 70 -0.45 -26.04 5.83
CA GLN A 70 0.00 -24.90 5.01
C GLN A 70 0.45 -25.28 3.61
N ARG A 71 0.83 -26.53 3.35
CA ARG A 71 1.42 -26.93 2.05
C ARG A 71 0.43 -26.93 0.88
N HIS A 72 -0.87 -26.77 1.14
CA HIS A 72 -1.93 -26.94 0.13
C HIS A 72 -2.76 -25.67 -0.13
N ASP A 73 -2.62 -24.59 0.67
CA ASP A 73 -3.30 -23.31 0.40
C ASP A 73 -2.39 -22.40 -0.44
N PRO A 74 -2.70 -22.16 -1.71
CA PRO A 74 -1.87 -21.32 -2.58
C PRO A 74 -1.74 -19.88 -2.08
N HIS A 75 -2.76 -19.36 -1.39
CA HIS A 75 -2.74 -18.00 -0.86
C HIS A 75 -1.80 -17.87 0.35
N VAL A 76 -1.82 -18.85 1.26
CA VAL A 76 -0.88 -18.89 2.41
C VAL A 76 0.55 -18.90 1.90
N ARG A 77 0.85 -19.77 0.92
CA ARG A 77 2.18 -19.82 0.32
C ARG A 77 2.57 -18.52 -0.37
N TRP A 78 1.65 -17.88 -1.07
CA TRP A 78 1.89 -16.57 -1.68
C TRP A 78 2.32 -15.54 -0.63
N VAL A 79 1.58 -15.44 0.48
CA VAL A 79 1.89 -14.51 1.57
C VAL A 79 3.25 -14.83 2.21
N GLU A 80 3.55 -16.11 2.43
CA GLU A 80 4.84 -16.53 3.00
C GLU A 80 6.02 -16.16 2.09
N ASP A 81 5.93 -16.42 0.78
CA ASP A 81 6.96 -16.09 -0.19
C ASP A 81 7.20 -14.56 -0.28
N GLU A 82 6.13 -13.75 -0.25
CA GLU A 82 6.25 -12.29 -0.19
C GLU A 82 6.91 -11.81 1.11
N LEU A 83 6.57 -12.39 2.25
CA LEU A 83 7.20 -12.07 3.54
C LEU A 83 8.67 -12.48 3.59
N GLU A 84 9.03 -13.65 3.04
CA GLU A 84 10.41 -14.09 2.94
C GLU A 84 11.26 -13.12 2.13
N TRP A 85 10.67 -12.53 1.08
CA TRP A 85 11.33 -11.52 0.26
C TRP A 85 11.45 -10.16 0.97
N TRP A 86 10.35 -9.63 1.55
CA TRP A 86 10.30 -8.26 2.05
C TRP A 86 10.84 -8.07 3.47
N ASN A 87 10.64 -9.04 4.39
CA ASN A 87 11.06 -8.90 5.78
C ASN A 87 12.55 -8.59 5.94
N PRO A 88 13.49 -9.23 5.22
CA PRO A 88 14.90 -8.90 5.31
C PRO A 88 15.23 -7.44 4.96
N TRP A 89 14.46 -6.83 4.05
CA TRP A 89 14.60 -5.42 3.70
C TRP A 89 14.12 -4.51 4.82
N HIS A 90 12.98 -4.82 5.39
CA HIS A 90 12.40 -4.06 6.50
C HIS A 90 13.23 -4.15 7.77
N GLU A 91 13.87 -5.29 8.04
CA GLU A 91 14.72 -5.48 9.19
C GLU A 91 16.08 -4.80 9.06
N ARG A 92 16.70 -4.84 7.88
CA ARG A 92 18.04 -4.25 7.64
C ARG A 92 18.05 -2.74 7.74
N ASP A 93 17.02 -2.08 7.27
CA ASP A 93 16.98 -0.62 7.21
C ASP A 93 15.58 -0.02 7.39
N PRO A 94 14.94 -0.29 8.56
CA PRO A 94 13.61 0.27 8.85
C PRO A 94 13.63 1.80 8.94
N LEU A 95 14.81 2.38 9.18
CA LEU A 95 15.03 3.81 9.39
C LEU A 95 15.84 4.44 8.26
N ARG A 96 16.07 3.72 7.15
CA ARG A 96 16.75 4.37 6.04
C ARG A 96 16.03 5.68 5.78
N PRO A 97 16.64 6.82 6.15
CA PRO A 97 15.97 8.09 5.98
C PRO A 97 15.52 8.13 4.54
N LEU A 98 14.29 8.57 4.31
CA LEU A 98 13.96 9.12 3.00
C LEU A 98 15.07 10.11 2.76
N SER A 99 16.13 9.68 2.04
CA SER A 99 17.18 10.66 1.74
C SER A 99 16.41 11.82 1.13
N PRO A 100 16.78 13.08 1.43
CA PRO A 100 16.14 14.22 0.76
C PRO A 100 16.14 14.04 -0.76
N ARG A 101 16.88 13.07 -1.25
CA ARG A 101 17.14 12.70 -2.63
C ARG A 101 16.26 11.57 -3.15
N SER A 102 16.10 10.44 -2.44
CA SER A 102 15.09 9.42 -2.75
C SER A 102 13.67 9.96 -2.55
N GLY A 103 13.49 10.88 -1.60
CA GLY A 103 12.27 11.65 -1.41
C GLY A 103 11.87 12.54 -2.59
N LEU A 104 12.77 12.89 -3.53
CA LEU A 104 12.38 13.66 -4.73
C LEU A 104 11.76 12.80 -5.83
N ARG A 105 12.08 11.51 -5.89
CA ARG A 105 11.52 10.59 -6.89
C ARG A 105 10.13 10.09 -6.48
N GLY A 106 9.95 9.64 -5.24
CA GLY A 106 8.65 9.38 -4.64
C GLY A 106 7.84 10.66 -4.47
N ARG A 107 8.44 11.75 -3.98
CA ARG A 107 7.76 13.03 -3.76
C ARG A 107 7.10 13.63 -5.00
N SER A 108 7.63 13.48 -6.21
CA SER A 108 6.97 14.06 -7.40
C SER A 108 5.64 13.39 -7.70
N ARG A 109 5.49 12.08 -7.43
CA ARG A 109 4.29 11.28 -7.69
C ARG A 109 3.30 11.44 -6.56
N GLU A 110 3.74 11.13 -5.37
CA GLU A 110 2.97 11.18 -4.14
C GLU A 110 2.60 12.61 -3.75
N VAL A 111 3.51 13.58 -3.89
CA VAL A 111 3.20 15.01 -3.69
C VAL A 111 2.12 15.48 -4.66
N ASN A 112 2.11 15.03 -5.91
CA ASN A 112 1.02 15.37 -6.82
C ASN A 112 -0.31 14.76 -6.36
N LEU A 113 -0.30 13.51 -5.91
CA LEU A 113 -1.48 12.86 -5.36
C LEU A 113 -2.00 13.61 -4.13
N PHE A 114 -1.13 13.84 -3.14
CA PHE A 114 -1.49 14.50 -1.88
C PHE A 114 -1.80 16.00 -2.03
N ARG A 115 -1.12 16.74 -2.90
CA ARG A 115 -1.45 18.16 -3.18
C ARG A 115 -2.89 18.34 -3.69
N HIS A 116 -3.37 17.41 -4.49
CA HIS A 116 -4.72 17.50 -5.03
C HIS A 116 -5.80 17.03 -4.06
N THR A 117 -5.42 16.32 -3.01
CA THR A 117 -6.33 15.82 -1.99
C THR A 117 -6.34 16.66 -0.72
N ARG A 118 -5.25 17.40 -0.45
CA ARG A 118 -5.12 18.23 0.75
C ARG A 118 -6.30 19.19 1.01
N PRO A 119 -6.90 19.83 -0.01
CA PRO A 119 -8.10 20.63 0.20
C PRO A 119 -9.39 19.83 0.43
N ARG A 120 -9.35 18.50 0.14
CA ARG A 120 -10.51 17.58 0.22
C ARG A 120 -10.36 16.58 1.35
N ALA A 121 -9.15 16.36 1.84
CA ALA A 121 -8.93 15.53 3.00
C ALA A 121 -9.42 16.28 4.25
N PRO A 122 -10.22 15.63 5.08
CA PRO A 122 -10.66 16.23 6.33
C PRO A 122 -9.44 16.54 7.21
N THR A 123 -9.41 17.72 7.82
CA THR A 123 -8.37 18.10 8.79
C THR A 123 -8.45 17.29 10.10
N ALA A 124 -9.50 16.49 10.25
CA ALA A 124 -9.73 15.57 11.36
C ALA A 124 -10.50 14.37 10.82
N GLY A 125 -9.81 13.47 10.10
CA GLY A 125 -10.43 12.33 9.44
C GLY A 125 -9.82 11.01 9.86
N PHE A 126 -10.46 9.93 9.41
CA PHE A 126 -9.99 8.58 9.57
C PHE A 126 -9.37 8.06 8.26
N VAL A 127 -8.09 7.75 8.29
CA VAL A 127 -7.30 7.32 7.13
C VAL A 127 -6.76 5.93 7.35
N ILE A 128 -6.93 5.03 6.39
CA ILE A 128 -6.34 3.69 6.39
C ILE A 128 -5.41 3.57 5.19
N GLU A 129 -4.20 3.08 5.38
CA GLU A 129 -3.26 2.73 4.31
C GLU A 129 -3.15 1.21 4.18
N MET A 130 -3.44 0.69 3.00
CA MET A 130 -3.29 -0.71 2.62
C MET A 130 -1.87 -0.95 2.14
N GLY A 131 -1.16 -1.96 2.72
CA GLY A 131 0.22 -2.26 2.37
C GLY A 131 1.17 -1.10 2.70
N ALA A 132 1.08 -0.57 3.92
CA ALA A 132 1.81 0.64 4.32
C ALA A 132 3.34 0.44 4.39
N GLY A 133 3.81 -0.81 4.45
CA GLY A 133 5.20 -1.12 4.69
C GLY A 133 5.69 -0.41 5.96
N THR A 134 6.73 0.40 5.83
CA THR A 134 7.24 1.24 6.92
C THR A 134 6.56 2.62 6.98
N SER A 135 5.46 2.85 6.28
CA SER A 135 4.68 4.12 6.25
C SER A 135 5.50 5.36 5.88
N ARG A 136 6.62 5.19 5.18
CA ARG A 136 7.54 6.30 4.86
C ARG A 136 6.90 7.38 3.99
N THR A 137 6.01 6.97 3.09
CA THR A 137 5.30 7.87 2.19
C THR A 137 4.44 8.84 2.97
N VAL A 138 3.61 8.33 3.86
CA VAL A 138 2.73 9.14 4.70
C VAL A 138 3.54 9.98 5.68
N ALA A 139 4.58 9.41 6.32
CA ALA A 139 5.46 10.15 7.21
C ALA A 139 6.10 11.38 6.55
N GLY A 140 6.49 11.25 5.29
CA GLY A 140 7.15 12.35 4.55
C GLY A 140 6.22 13.39 3.97
N LEU A 141 4.99 13.03 3.65
CA LEU A 141 4.05 13.86 2.88
C LEU A 141 2.84 14.35 3.68
N TRP A 142 2.43 13.58 4.65
CA TRP A 142 1.22 13.83 5.41
C TRP A 142 1.36 13.30 6.84
N PRO A 143 2.29 13.86 7.64
CA PRO A 143 2.56 13.36 8.97
C PRO A 143 1.31 13.41 9.86
N PRO A 144 0.78 12.26 10.32
CA PRO A 144 -0.50 12.21 11.03
C PRO A 144 -0.52 13.03 12.32
N HIS A 145 0.61 13.11 13.01
CA HIS A 145 0.76 13.87 14.26
C HIS A 145 0.63 15.39 14.06
N GLU A 146 0.88 15.91 12.84
CA GLU A 146 0.75 17.34 12.53
C GLU A 146 -0.65 17.69 12.04
N THR A 147 -1.43 16.71 11.60
CA THR A 147 -2.70 16.93 10.88
C THR A 147 -3.95 16.64 11.69
N GLY A 148 -3.82 16.06 12.88
CA GLY A 148 -4.97 15.61 13.70
C GLY A 148 -5.74 14.42 13.11
N ILE A 149 -5.15 13.73 12.14
CA ILE A 149 -5.74 12.57 11.46
C ILE A 149 -5.56 11.32 12.31
N ARG A 150 -6.60 10.52 12.45
CA ARG A 150 -6.52 9.16 12.95
C ARG A 150 -6.05 8.26 11.80
N TYR A 151 -4.80 7.86 11.84
CA TYR A 151 -4.18 7.07 10.78
C TYR A 151 -3.95 5.63 11.24
N VAL A 152 -4.29 4.68 10.37
CA VAL A 152 -4.01 3.27 10.53
C VAL A 152 -3.09 2.80 9.41
N ALA A 153 -1.90 2.37 9.78
CA ALA A 153 -0.99 1.65 8.88
C ALA A 153 -1.36 0.16 8.89
N THR A 154 -1.55 -0.44 7.72
CA THR A 154 -1.79 -1.88 7.61
C THR A 154 -0.79 -2.54 6.71
N ASP A 155 -0.33 -3.72 7.08
CA ASP A 155 0.58 -4.55 6.28
C ASP A 155 0.51 -5.99 6.80
N VAL A 156 0.92 -6.96 5.99
CA VAL A 156 1.09 -8.33 6.44
C VAL A 156 2.42 -8.52 7.17
N SER A 157 3.41 -7.66 6.92
CA SER A 157 4.74 -7.68 7.52
C SER A 157 4.78 -7.01 8.90
N LEU A 158 4.91 -7.79 9.95
CA LEU A 158 5.11 -7.26 11.32
C LEU A 158 6.41 -6.42 11.44
N PRO A 159 7.57 -6.82 10.87
CA PRO A 159 8.77 -5.99 10.88
C PRO A 159 8.58 -4.63 10.22
N ALA A 160 7.84 -4.57 9.10
CA ALA A 160 7.54 -3.31 8.41
C ALA A 160 6.74 -2.36 9.29
N LEU A 161 5.63 -2.83 9.88
CA LEU A 161 4.78 -2.05 10.77
C LEU A 161 5.51 -1.61 12.04
N SER A 162 6.31 -2.48 12.66
CA SER A 162 7.14 -2.14 13.81
C SER A 162 8.16 -1.05 13.46
N GLY A 163 8.73 -1.10 12.24
CA GLY A 163 9.59 -0.06 11.68
C GLY A 163 8.85 1.26 11.48
N GLY A 164 7.66 1.22 10.89
CA GLY A 164 6.79 2.38 10.66
C GLY A 164 6.39 3.09 11.95
N ARG A 165 6.07 2.34 13.01
CA ARG A 165 5.79 2.91 14.34
C ARG A 165 6.96 3.68 14.93
N ARG A 166 8.19 3.26 14.68
CA ARG A 166 9.39 4.01 15.12
C ARG A 166 9.54 5.34 14.38
N ILE A 167 9.06 5.43 13.14
CA ILE A 167 9.10 6.64 12.31
C ILE A 167 7.95 7.60 12.66
N LEU A 168 6.73 7.07 12.74
CA LEU A 168 5.50 7.84 12.92
C LEU A 168 5.14 8.13 14.38
N GLY A 169 5.74 7.39 15.31
CA GLY A 169 5.47 7.49 16.74
C GLY A 169 4.29 6.61 17.21
N PRO A 170 4.07 6.56 18.54
CA PRO A 170 3.09 5.64 19.14
C PRO A 170 1.63 6.05 18.94
N THR A 171 1.37 7.26 18.45
CA THR A 171 0.01 7.78 18.21
C THR A 171 -0.64 7.18 16.95
N VAL A 172 0.16 6.53 16.11
CA VAL A 172 -0.32 5.86 14.90
C VAL A 172 -0.74 4.43 15.24
N ALA A 173 -1.95 4.06 14.86
CA ALA A 173 -2.40 2.69 14.95
C ALA A 173 -1.75 1.84 13.85
N SER A 174 -1.32 0.64 14.20
CA SER A 174 -0.74 -0.32 13.25
C SER A 174 -1.45 -1.66 13.37
N VAL A 175 -1.87 -2.20 12.23
CA VAL A 175 -2.62 -3.45 12.16
C VAL A 175 -1.94 -4.41 11.19
N GLN A 176 -1.48 -5.54 11.69
CA GLN A 176 -1.00 -6.63 10.85
C GLN A 176 -2.21 -7.36 10.27
N CYS A 177 -2.41 -7.28 8.97
CA CYS A 177 -3.51 -7.94 8.29
C CYS A 177 -3.18 -8.31 6.86
N ASP A 178 -3.96 -9.24 6.32
CA ASP A 178 -3.96 -9.57 4.91
C ASP A 178 -4.90 -8.62 4.15
N ALA A 179 -4.40 -7.99 3.09
CA ALA A 179 -5.19 -7.08 2.27
C ALA A 179 -6.34 -7.78 1.51
N VAL A 180 -6.19 -9.07 1.19
CA VAL A 180 -7.23 -9.87 0.55
C VAL A 180 -8.38 -10.17 1.52
N GLU A 181 -8.07 -10.36 2.81
CA GLU A 181 -9.05 -10.59 3.88
C GLU A 181 -9.17 -9.36 4.80
N TRP A 182 -9.36 -8.23 4.18
CA TRP A 182 -9.37 -6.89 4.75
C TRP A 182 -10.27 -6.72 5.97
N PRO A 183 -9.72 -6.48 7.17
CA PRO A 183 -10.47 -6.55 8.43
C PRO A 183 -11.08 -5.20 8.86
N PHE A 184 -11.62 -4.43 7.93
CA PHE A 184 -12.28 -3.17 8.24
C PHE A 184 -13.72 -3.15 7.75
N ARG A 185 -14.58 -2.52 8.53
CA ARG A 185 -16.01 -2.40 8.18
C ARG A 185 -16.20 -1.50 6.96
N PRO A 186 -17.23 -1.73 6.16
CA PRO A 186 -17.63 -0.81 5.10
C PRO A 186 -17.99 0.57 5.64
N GLY A 187 -17.65 1.63 4.90
CA GLY A 187 -18.11 3.00 5.16
C GLY A 187 -17.47 3.70 6.36
N VAL A 188 -16.34 3.22 6.87
CA VAL A 188 -15.73 3.80 8.08
C VAL A 188 -14.63 4.82 7.80
N ALA A 189 -13.94 4.73 6.66
CA ALA A 189 -12.79 5.58 6.37
C ALA A 189 -13.16 6.83 5.57
N ASP A 190 -12.63 7.98 5.96
CA ASP A 190 -12.68 9.20 5.14
C ASP A 190 -11.79 9.06 3.91
N VAL A 191 -10.63 8.42 4.09
CA VAL A 191 -9.66 8.17 3.02
C VAL A 191 -9.06 6.78 3.17
N VAL A 192 -8.96 6.05 2.05
CA VAL A 192 -8.14 4.84 1.95
C VAL A 192 -6.98 5.12 0.99
N LEU A 193 -5.77 4.78 1.41
CA LEU A 193 -4.55 4.86 0.60
C LEU A 193 -4.20 3.48 0.09
N VAL A 194 -3.93 3.36 -1.22
CA VAL A 194 -3.46 2.14 -1.89
C VAL A 194 -2.24 2.54 -2.71
N LEU A 195 -1.05 2.33 -2.16
CA LEU A 195 0.19 2.91 -2.69
C LEU A 195 1.23 1.82 -2.99
N GLY A 196 1.20 1.27 -4.21
CA GLY A 196 2.19 0.29 -4.67
C GLY A 196 2.08 -1.07 -3.97
N VAL A 197 0.86 -1.59 -3.83
CA VAL A 197 0.60 -2.84 -3.10
C VAL A 197 -0.16 -3.88 -3.93
N LEU A 198 -0.99 -3.47 -4.89
CA LEU A 198 -1.89 -4.41 -5.58
C LEU A 198 -1.12 -5.47 -6.37
N HIS A 199 0.02 -5.12 -6.95
CA HIS A 199 0.85 -6.03 -7.74
C HIS A 199 1.52 -7.13 -6.90
N HIS A 200 1.48 -7.05 -5.56
CA HIS A 200 1.93 -8.09 -4.64
C HIS A 200 0.80 -9.01 -4.15
N LEU A 201 -0.45 -8.73 -4.50
CA LEU A 201 -1.60 -9.47 -3.97
C LEU A 201 -2.07 -10.58 -4.91
N SER A 202 -2.33 -11.76 -4.35
CA SER A 202 -2.86 -12.92 -5.09
C SER A 202 -4.26 -12.65 -5.69
N ASP A 203 -5.09 -11.88 -4.99
CA ASP A 203 -6.41 -11.41 -5.45
C ASP A 203 -6.56 -9.90 -5.19
N TRP A 204 -5.83 -9.13 -5.97
CA TRP A 204 -5.84 -7.67 -5.88
C TRP A 204 -7.22 -7.07 -6.18
N ARG A 205 -8.06 -7.75 -6.99
CA ARG A 205 -9.40 -7.25 -7.31
C ARG A 205 -10.30 -7.23 -6.08
N SER A 206 -10.36 -8.33 -5.35
CA SER A 206 -11.11 -8.41 -4.09
C SER A 206 -10.56 -7.45 -3.04
N ALA A 207 -9.24 -7.32 -2.92
CA ALA A 207 -8.61 -6.38 -2.00
C ALA A 207 -8.99 -4.93 -2.32
N LEU A 208 -8.89 -4.52 -3.59
CA LEU A 208 -9.25 -3.17 -4.03
C LEU A 208 -10.76 -2.88 -3.83
N GLU A 209 -11.62 -3.85 -4.11
CA GLU A 209 -13.07 -3.71 -3.90
C GLU A 209 -13.41 -3.51 -2.42
N ARG A 210 -12.80 -4.30 -1.53
CA ARG A 210 -12.95 -4.14 -0.08
C ARG A 210 -12.42 -2.81 0.42
N ALA A 211 -11.27 -2.35 -0.11
CA ALA A 211 -10.74 -1.02 0.17
C ALA A 211 -11.72 0.10 -0.24
N ALA A 212 -12.29 0.00 -1.44
CA ALA A 212 -13.29 0.95 -1.93
C ALA A 212 -14.56 0.96 -1.07
N LEU A 213 -15.05 -0.21 -0.65
CA LEU A 213 -16.20 -0.33 0.24
C LEU A 213 -15.92 0.18 1.66
N THR A 214 -14.67 0.19 2.11
CA THR A 214 -14.28 0.73 3.42
C THR A 214 -14.37 2.26 3.45
N VAL A 215 -14.17 2.92 2.32
CA VAL A 215 -14.36 4.37 2.19
C VAL A 215 -15.82 4.73 2.48
N ARG A 216 -16.10 5.74 3.31
CA ARG A 216 -17.48 6.19 3.55
C ARG A 216 -18.09 6.86 2.31
N PRO A 217 -19.43 6.95 2.19
CA PRO A 217 -20.08 7.73 1.13
C PRO A 217 -19.48 9.15 1.04
N GLY A 218 -19.09 9.54 -0.17
CA GLY A 218 -18.42 10.82 -0.43
C GLY A 218 -16.94 10.91 -0.03
N GLY A 219 -16.39 9.88 0.63
CA GLY A 219 -14.98 9.77 0.97
C GLY A 219 -14.10 9.44 -0.25
N LEU A 220 -12.80 9.34 -0.06
CA LEU A 220 -11.81 9.23 -1.13
C LEU A 220 -10.98 7.95 -1.03
N LEU A 221 -10.62 7.39 -2.18
CA LEU A 221 -9.52 6.43 -2.31
C LEU A 221 -8.43 7.08 -3.15
N LEU A 222 -7.20 7.06 -2.64
CA LEU A 222 -6.01 7.53 -3.32
C LEU A 222 -5.19 6.33 -3.76
N LEU A 223 -4.93 6.26 -5.04
CA LEU A 223 -4.21 5.16 -5.66
C LEU A 223 -2.90 5.65 -6.28
N HIS A 224 -1.83 4.93 -6.02
CA HIS A 224 -0.62 4.90 -6.82
C HIS A 224 -0.23 3.44 -7.02
N GLU A 225 -0.12 2.99 -8.27
CA GLU A 225 0.12 1.57 -8.54
C GLU A 225 1.02 1.36 -9.73
N VAL A 226 1.87 0.34 -9.64
CA VAL A 226 2.62 -0.22 -10.76
C VAL A 226 1.66 -1.07 -11.60
N VAL A 227 1.58 -0.76 -12.90
CA VAL A 227 0.63 -1.42 -13.78
C VAL A 227 1.35 -2.23 -14.86
N GLU A 228 0.58 -3.05 -15.55
CA GLU A 228 1.07 -3.88 -16.65
C GLU A 228 1.96 -3.09 -17.60
N LYS A 229 3.17 -3.58 -17.81
CA LYS A 229 4.13 -2.97 -18.73
C LYS A 229 3.62 -3.08 -20.17
N PRO A 230 3.70 -2.00 -20.95
CA PRO A 230 3.38 -2.05 -22.36
C PRO A 230 4.16 -3.16 -23.06
N ARG A 231 3.49 -3.97 -23.89
CA ARG A 231 4.09 -5.12 -24.62
C ARG A 231 5.37 -4.76 -25.37
N VAL A 232 5.46 -3.52 -25.86
CA VAL A 232 6.65 -2.96 -26.50
C VAL A 232 7.85 -2.95 -25.56
N LEU A 233 7.64 -2.71 -24.26
CA LEU A 233 8.69 -2.69 -23.25
C LEU A 233 9.00 -4.07 -22.66
N ALA A 234 8.13 -5.06 -22.83
CA ALA A 234 8.37 -6.42 -22.36
C ALA A 234 9.62 -7.05 -22.99
N ARG A 235 9.97 -6.66 -24.22
CA ARG A 235 11.20 -7.09 -24.91
C ARG A 235 12.50 -6.53 -24.30
N PHE A 236 12.42 -5.48 -23.50
CA PHE A 236 13.56 -4.89 -22.78
C PHE A 236 13.71 -5.46 -21.37
N ARG A 237 12.88 -6.43 -20.99
CA ARG A 237 12.84 -7.07 -19.67
C ARG A 237 14.00 -8.08 -19.46
N SER A 238 14.60 -8.58 -20.52
CA SER A 238 15.64 -9.59 -20.44
C SER A 238 17.01 -8.98 -20.19
N GLY A 239 17.46 -9.07 -18.97
CA GLY A 239 18.83 -8.89 -18.56
C GLY A 239 19.11 -7.64 -17.74
N GLY A 240 19.18 -7.76 -16.44
CA GLY A 240 19.87 -6.84 -15.57
C GLY A 240 19.02 -6.33 -14.39
N PHE A 241 19.20 -5.21 -13.97
CA PHE A 241 18.91 -4.47 -12.76
C PHE A 241 17.51 -4.64 -12.10
N ASN A 242 16.46 -4.96 -12.84
CA ASN A 242 15.10 -5.08 -12.31
C ASN A 242 14.84 -6.39 -11.54
N ASP A 243 15.59 -7.48 -11.82
CA ASP A 243 15.28 -8.77 -11.21
C ASP A 243 15.60 -8.82 -9.71
N ALA A 244 16.49 -7.95 -9.24
CA ALA A 244 16.84 -7.86 -7.82
C ALA A 244 15.80 -7.10 -6.95
N TRP A 245 14.81 -6.45 -7.57
CA TRP A 245 13.78 -5.63 -6.90
C TRP A 245 12.36 -6.15 -7.12
N VAL A 246 12.21 -7.24 -7.85
CA VAL A 246 10.93 -7.85 -8.19
C VAL A 246 10.69 -9.02 -7.23
N SER A 247 9.61 -8.96 -6.46
CA SER A 247 9.24 -10.08 -5.60
C SER A 247 8.79 -11.30 -6.42
N PRO A 248 8.80 -12.50 -5.85
CA PRO A 248 8.48 -13.74 -6.58
C PRO A 248 7.11 -13.72 -7.25
N HIS A 249 6.17 -13.00 -6.68
CA HIS A 249 4.77 -12.98 -7.09
C HIS A 249 4.30 -11.62 -7.63
N GLU A 250 5.22 -10.72 -7.95
CA GLU A 250 4.86 -9.42 -8.54
C GLU A 250 4.12 -9.62 -9.85
N GLY A 251 2.82 -9.38 -9.82
CA GLY A 251 1.89 -9.61 -10.92
C GLY A 251 1.64 -8.37 -11.77
N ASP A 252 1.20 -8.61 -13.02
CA ASP A 252 0.71 -7.53 -13.87
C ASP A 252 -0.71 -7.13 -13.44
N VAL A 253 -0.88 -5.86 -13.08
CA VAL A 253 -2.18 -5.26 -12.70
C VAL A 253 -2.62 -4.31 -13.80
N PRO A 254 -3.62 -4.68 -14.64
CA PRO A 254 -4.06 -3.81 -15.73
C PRO A 254 -4.73 -2.54 -15.20
N ALA A 255 -4.25 -1.38 -15.66
CA ALA A 255 -4.77 -0.06 -15.23
C ALA A 255 -6.27 0.11 -15.49
N LEU A 256 -6.77 -0.44 -16.59
CA LEU A 256 -8.21 -0.39 -16.95
C LEU A 256 -9.05 -1.25 -15.99
N ASP A 257 -8.53 -2.38 -15.55
CA ASP A 257 -9.23 -3.25 -14.61
C ASP A 257 -9.33 -2.60 -13.22
N ILE A 258 -8.24 -1.95 -12.74
CA ILE A 258 -8.27 -1.15 -11.51
C ILE A 258 -9.42 -0.13 -11.59
N ARG A 259 -9.44 0.62 -12.68
CA ARG A 259 -10.45 1.64 -12.91
C ARG A 259 -11.87 1.05 -12.95
N ALA A 260 -12.05 -0.07 -13.65
CA ALA A 260 -13.34 -0.76 -13.74
C ALA A 260 -13.85 -1.26 -12.37
N VAL A 261 -12.95 -1.74 -11.48
CA VAL A 261 -13.32 -2.10 -10.10
C VAL A 261 -13.81 -0.87 -9.33
N LEU A 262 -13.08 0.23 -9.40
CA LEU A 262 -13.44 1.45 -8.68
C LEU A 262 -14.74 2.09 -9.20
N GLU A 263 -14.95 2.12 -10.52
CA GLU A 263 -16.13 2.74 -11.13
C GLU A 263 -17.46 2.02 -10.80
N ARG A 264 -17.41 0.78 -10.31
CA ARG A 264 -18.60 0.07 -9.79
C ARG A 264 -19.21 0.70 -8.53
N HIS A 265 -18.39 1.36 -7.71
CA HIS A 265 -18.77 1.87 -6.39
C HIS A 265 -18.70 3.39 -6.27
N GLY A 266 -18.23 4.08 -7.32
CA GLY A 266 -18.06 5.53 -7.28
C GLY A 266 -17.54 6.10 -8.59
N ARG A 267 -16.94 7.27 -8.52
CA ARG A 267 -16.42 7.96 -9.70
C ARG A 267 -14.94 8.25 -9.58
N VAL A 268 -14.22 8.10 -10.64
CA VAL A 268 -12.84 8.56 -10.78
C VAL A 268 -12.83 10.07 -10.96
N LEU A 269 -12.26 10.80 -10.00
CA LEU A 269 -12.11 12.26 -10.06
C LEU A 269 -10.89 12.67 -10.87
N ARG A 270 -9.84 11.85 -10.79
CA ARG A 270 -8.57 12.07 -11.48
C ARG A 270 -7.94 10.71 -11.79
N TRP A 271 -7.39 10.61 -12.99
CA TRP A 271 -6.62 9.46 -13.41
C TRP A 271 -5.45 9.93 -14.26
N ARG A 272 -4.26 9.47 -13.95
CA ARG A 272 -3.06 9.89 -14.65
C ARG A 272 -2.10 8.72 -14.77
N GLY A 273 -1.62 8.50 -16.00
CA GLY A 273 -0.46 7.64 -16.23
C GLY A 273 0.83 8.36 -15.86
N GLU A 274 1.75 7.64 -15.28
CA GLU A 274 3.09 8.09 -14.93
C GLU A 274 4.12 7.07 -15.45
N GLU A 275 5.38 7.44 -15.54
CA GLU A 275 6.43 6.65 -16.20
C GLU A 275 6.07 6.23 -17.63
N SER A 276 6.02 7.22 -18.54
CA SER A 276 5.84 6.95 -19.96
C SER A 276 6.94 6.02 -20.50
N PRO A 277 6.68 5.26 -21.58
CA PRO A 277 7.69 4.43 -22.23
C PRO A 277 8.96 5.20 -22.61
N LEU A 278 8.81 6.47 -22.99
CA LEU A 278 9.94 7.33 -23.33
C LEU A 278 10.79 7.64 -22.09
N ARG A 279 10.17 7.96 -20.97
CA ARG A 279 10.88 8.15 -19.69
C ARG A 279 11.56 6.86 -19.27
N PHE A 280 10.90 5.73 -19.34
CA PHE A 280 11.45 4.43 -18.99
C PHE A 280 12.72 4.12 -19.82
N VAL A 281 12.66 4.29 -21.15
CA VAL A 281 13.81 4.08 -22.04
C VAL A 281 14.95 5.07 -21.74
N LEU A 282 14.63 6.34 -21.52
CA LEU A 282 15.62 7.37 -21.19
C LEU A 282 16.32 7.07 -19.85
N VAL A 283 15.55 6.71 -18.83
CA VAL A 283 16.10 6.36 -17.50
C VAL A 283 16.94 5.09 -17.62
N LYS A 284 16.44 4.06 -18.28
CA LYS A 284 17.16 2.81 -18.47
C LYS A 284 18.46 3.03 -19.26
N TYR A 285 18.41 3.76 -20.34
CA TYR A 285 19.57 4.01 -21.18
C TYR A 285 20.63 4.91 -20.52
N LEU A 286 20.20 6.01 -19.88
CA LEU A 286 21.12 7.00 -19.29
C LEU A 286 21.71 6.52 -17.95
N VAL A 287 20.99 5.70 -17.22
CA VAL A 287 21.31 5.32 -15.84
C VAL A 287 21.93 3.94 -15.75
N GLU A 288 21.33 2.93 -16.37
CA GLU A 288 21.84 1.55 -16.30
C GLU A 288 23.21 1.42 -16.99
N ARG A 289 23.39 2.03 -18.15
CA ARG A 289 24.69 1.99 -18.86
C ARG A 289 25.83 2.67 -18.14
N ARG A 290 25.54 3.59 -17.20
CA ARG A 290 26.55 4.38 -16.50
C ARG A 290 26.68 4.08 -15.01
N GLY A 291 25.89 3.16 -14.46
CA GLY A 291 25.90 2.83 -13.03
C GLY A 291 25.56 4.00 -12.10
N ARG A 292 24.86 5.03 -12.63
CA ARG A 292 24.68 6.32 -11.94
C ARG A 292 23.22 6.59 -11.59
N TYR A 293 22.54 5.61 -10.99
CA TYR A 293 21.18 5.80 -10.47
C TYR A 293 21.08 7.02 -9.53
N GLU A 294 22.14 7.25 -8.75
CA GLU A 294 22.25 8.38 -7.85
C GLU A 294 22.15 9.76 -8.55
N LEU A 295 22.56 9.87 -9.82
CA LEU A 295 22.49 11.15 -10.54
C LEU A 295 21.07 11.61 -10.88
N LEU A 296 20.15 10.67 -11.09
CA LEU A 296 18.74 11.01 -11.34
C LEU A 296 18.04 11.45 -10.06
N GLU A 297 18.42 10.87 -8.94
CA GLU A 297 17.94 11.28 -7.63
C GLU A 297 18.52 12.65 -7.20
N MET A 298 19.64 13.04 -7.76
CA MET A 298 20.39 14.23 -7.34
C MET A 298 20.03 15.52 -8.08
N SER A 299 19.37 15.46 -9.23
CA SER A 299 19.11 16.68 -10.04
C SER A 299 17.60 16.99 -10.12
N PRO A 300 17.13 18.01 -9.38
CA PRO A 300 15.75 18.51 -9.51
C PRO A 300 15.38 18.91 -10.95
N GLY A 301 16.37 19.40 -11.71
CA GLY A 301 16.19 19.78 -13.12
C GLY A 301 15.92 18.58 -14.02
N ILE A 302 16.64 17.48 -13.85
CA ILE A 302 16.40 16.24 -14.61
C ILE A 302 15.02 15.68 -14.28
N THR A 303 14.64 15.65 -13.02
CA THR A 303 13.31 15.19 -12.59
C THR A 303 12.20 16.06 -13.20
N ALA A 304 12.38 17.38 -13.24
CA ALA A 304 11.43 18.30 -13.88
C ALA A 304 11.30 18.04 -15.39
N VAL A 305 12.41 17.79 -16.07
CA VAL A 305 12.42 17.45 -17.51
C VAL A 305 11.71 16.11 -17.75
N LEU A 306 12.00 15.07 -16.97
CA LEU A 306 11.35 13.77 -17.10
C LEU A 306 9.84 13.85 -16.84
N ASN A 307 9.43 14.65 -15.86
CA ASN A 307 8.01 14.89 -15.59
C ASN A 307 7.32 15.67 -16.74
N ALA A 308 8.03 16.63 -17.35
CA ALA A 308 7.52 17.35 -18.53
C ALA A 308 7.35 16.40 -19.72
N VAL A 309 8.30 15.48 -19.91
CA VAL A 309 8.23 14.43 -20.95
C VAL A 309 7.02 13.54 -20.74
N ASP A 310 6.77 13.06 -19.50
CA ASP A 310 5.61 12.26 -19.17
C ASP A 310 4.29 13.01 -19.42
N GLN A 311 4.24 14.30 -19.06
CA GLN A 311 3.06 15.13 -19.30
C GLN A 311 2.79 15.34 -20.80
N LEU A 312 3.83 15.61 -21.58
CA LEU A 312 3.72 15.78 -23.01
C LEU A 312 3.26 14.47 -23.68
N PHE A 313 3.89 13.35 -23.29
CA PHE A 313 3.50 12.03 -23.79
C PHE A 313 2.04 11.72 -23.45
N GLY A 314 1.61 11.91 -22.20
CA GLY A 314 0.24 11.66 -21.77
C GLY A 314 -0.80 12.54 -22.49
N ARG A 315 -0.45 13.79 -22.81
CA ARG A 315 -1.37 14.71 -23.51
C ARG A 315 -1.43 14.46 -25.01
N CYS A 316 -0.33 14.16 -25.65
CA CYS A 316 -0.21 14.14 -27.11
C CYS A 316 -0.27 12.70 -27.67
N LEU A 317 0.36 11.75 -27.02
CA LEU A 317 0.53 10.40 -27.54
C LEU A 317 -0.36 9.37 -26.85
N GLY A 318 -0.59 9.52 -25.55
CA GLY A 318 -1.41 8.59 -24.76
C GLY A 318 -2.81 8.39 -25.33
N PRO A 319 -3.53 9.44 -25.74
CA PRO A 319 -4.84 9.28 -26.37
C PRO A 319 -4.81 8.59 -27.75
N LEU A 320 -3.69 8.75 -28.49
CA LEU A 320 -3.51 8.18 -29.83
C LEU A 320 -3.03 6.72 -29.78
N PHE A 321 -2.34 6.36 -28.72
CA PHE A 321 -1.74 5.04 -28.56
C PHE A 321 -2.01 4.45 -27.16
N PRO A 322 -3.27 4.03 -26.88
CA PRO A 322 -3.64 3.45 -25.59
C PRO A 322 -2.81 2.22 -25.22
N SER A 323 -2.30 1.50 -26.24
CA SER A 323 -1.41 0.34 -26.08
C SER A 323 0.02 0.67 -25.65
N LEU A 324 0.44 1.94 -25.77
CA LEU A 324 1.70 2.45 -25.26
C LEU A 324 1.57 2.94 -23.82
N GLY A 325 0.80 2.23 -22.99
CA GLY A 325 0.46 2.59 -21.61
C GLY A 325 1.61 3.11 -20.75
N PHE A 326 1.25 3.66 -19.63
CA PHE A 326 2.20 4.07 -18.59
C PHE A 326 2.56 2.86 -17.72
N HIS A 327 3.75 2.87 -17.12
CA HIS A 327 4.17 1.82 -16.19
C HIS A 327 3.55 1.99 -14.80
N GLU A 328 3.12 3.19 -14.48
CA GLU A 328 2.48 3.51 -13.21
C GLU A 328 1.24 4.36 -13.46
N VAL A 329 0.29 4.25 -12.55
CA VAL A 329 -0.91 5.10 -12.53
C VAL A 329 -1.08 5.74 -11.18
N THR A 330 -1.59 6.98 -11.18
CA THR A 330 -2.11 7.64 -10.00
C THR A 330 -3.57 7.95 -10.20
N GLY A 331 -4.37 7.72 -9.16
CA GLY A 331 -5.81 7.92 -9.20
C GLY A 331 -6.35 8.58 -7.94
N ILE A 332 -7.38 9.38 -8.11
CA ILE A 332 -8.25 9.86 -7.05
C ILE A 332 -9.65 9.43 -7.40
N TRP A 333 -10.22 8.62 -6.55
CA TRP A 333 -11.57 8.12 -6.69
C TRP A 333 -12.41 8.57 -5.48
N GLN A 334 -13.70 8.80 -5.72
CA GLN A 334 -14.66 9.16 -4.70
C GLN A 334 -15.80 8.15 -4.68
N ARG A 335 -16.11 7.63 -3.48
CA ARG A 335 -17.28 6.78 -3.29
C ARG A 335 -18.55 7.56 -3.59
N SER A 336 -19.49 6.95 -4.30
CA SER A 336 -20.80 7.55 -4.52
C SER A 336 -21.47 7.92 -3.21
N PRO A 337 -22.09 9.11 -3.07
CA PRO A 337 -23.04 9.34 -1.99
C PRO A 337 -24.19 8.34 -2.17
N GLU A 338 -24.69 7.82 -1.07
CA GLU A 338 -25.89 6.99 -1.08
C GLU A 338 -27.11 7.79 -1.52
#